data_12ec833a25beab9d917800a7af36fcbb
#
_entry.id   12ec833a25beab9d917800a7af36fcbb
#
_cell.length_a   1.000
_cell.length_b   1.000
_cell.length_c   1.000
_cell.angle_alpha   90.00
_cell.angle_beta   90.00
_cell.angle_gamma   90.00
#
_symmetry.space_group_name_H-M   'P 1'
#
loop_
_entity.id
_entity.type
_entity.pdbx_description
1 polymer ?
#
loop_
_entity_poly.entity_id
_entity_poly.type
_entity_poly.pdbx_seq_one_letter_code
_entity_poly.pdbx_strand_id
1 'polypeptide(L)'
;MGESVVIQETIFLPVLALVALTVVVLLFTAGKRFRAVGAGHIGPNDFALGESANVPADVSLGNRNYMNLLELPVLFYVVCLCLYVTGQVDSLVVNLAWAYVVLRAIHSVVHLAYNNVIHRLGVFAISNVVLTVLWVVFAMRVLEAA
;
A
#
# COMPACT_ATOMS: atom_id res chain seq x y z
N MET A 1 35.88 -4.00 -4.02
CA MET A 1 34.70 -3.13 -3.93
C MET A 1 34.01 -3.55 -2.64
N GLY A 2 34.05 -2.68 -1.60
CA GLY A 2 33.47 -3.03 -0.29
C GLY A 2 31.96 -3.10 -0.42
N GLU A 3 31.37 -4.26 -0.16
CA GLU A 3 29.94 -4.36 0.08
C GLU A 3 29.60 -3.46 1.29
N SER A 4 28.78 -2.45 1.04
CA SER A 4 28.21 -1.67 2.13
C SER A 4 27.32 -2.61 2.94
N VAL A 5 27.73 -2.90 4.17
CA VAL A 5 26.93 -3.69 5.11
C VAL A 5 25.59 -2.97 5.29
N VAL A 6 24.52 -3.55 4.74
CA VAL A 6 23.17 -3.02 4.91
C VAL A 6 22.70 -3.35 6.32
N ILE A 7 22.35 -2.33 7.08
CA ILE A 7 21.80 -2.50 8.42
C ILE A 7 20.40 -3.14 8.27
N GLN A 8 20.13 -4.26 8.97
CA GLN A 8 18.91 -5.03 8.85
C GLN A 8 17.63 -4.20 9.02
N GLU A 9 17.67 -3.20 9.92
CA GLU A 9 16.56 -2.31 10.24
C GLU A 9 16.16 -1.38 9.09
N THR A 10 17.00 -1.21 8.06
CA THR A 10 16.69 -0.35 6.91
C THR A 10 15.43 -0.79 6.14
N ILE A 11 15.06 -2.08 6.24
CA ILE A 11 13.83 -2.60 5.64
C ILE A 11 12.55 -1.98 6.24
N PHE A 12 12.61 -1.45 7.46
CA PHE A 12 11.48 -0.80 8.09
C PHE A 12 11.21 0.61 7.57
N LEU A 13 12.16 1.26 6.89
CA LEU A 13 11.93 2.58 6.31
C LEU A 13 10.82 2.57 5.24
N PRO A 14 10.87 1.69 4.21
CA PRO A 14 9.75 1.56 3.28
C PRO A 14 8.45 1.08 3.95
N VAL A 15 8.51 0.24 4.99
CA VAL A 15 7.34 -0.15 5.79
C VAL A 15 6.69 1.07 6.42
N LEU A 16 7.46 1.91 7.12
CA LEU A 16 6.97 3.15 7.73
C LEU A 16 6.40 4.13 6.70
N ALA A 17 7.03 4.24 5.54
CA ALA A 17 6.54 5.10 4.46
C ALA A 17 5.17 4.63 3.95
N LEU A 18 4.95 3.32 3.81
CA LEU A 18 3.66 2.77 3.39
C LEU A 18 2.57 2.92 4.47
N VAL A 19 2.93 2.76 5.75
CA VAL A 19 2.03 3.05 6.87
C VAL A 19 1.63 4.54 6.86
N ALA A 20 2.59 5.44 6.68
CA ALA A 20 2.31 6.88 6.59
C ALA A 20 1.37 7.20 5.42
N LEU A 21 1.60 6.61 4.23
CA LEU A 21 0.69 6.75 3.09
C LEU A 21 -0.73 6.28 3.45
N THR A 22 -0.86 5.14 4.11
CA THR A 22 -2.15 4.59 4.52
C THR A 22 -2.88 5.53 5.49
N VAL A 23 -2.16 6.09 6.47
CA VAL A 23 -2.71 7.08 7.42
C VAL A 23 -3.15 8.35 6.69
N VAL A 24 -2.35 8.87 5.76
CA VAL A 24 -2.72 10.06 4.96
C VAL A 24 -4.01 9.82 4.17
N VAL A 25 -4.13 8.67 3.50
CA VAL A 25 -5.34 8.31 2.74
C VAL A 25 -6.54 8.12 3.66
N LEU A 26 -6.36 7.52 4.84
CA LEU A 26 -7.41 7.40 5.86
C LEU A 26 -7.93 8.77 6.29
N LEU A 27 -7.04 9.68 6.66
CA LEU A 27 -7.42 11.03 7.10
C LEU A 27 -8.11 11.83 5.99
N PHE A 28 -7.61 11.71 4.76
CA PHE A 28 -8.24 12.32 3.59
C PHE A 28 -9.66 11.78 3.36
N THR A 29 -9.85 10.48 3.43
CA THR A 29 -11.15 9.81 3.26
C THR A 29 -12.11 10.20 4.38
N ALA A 30 -11.65 10.19 5.63
CA ALA A 30 -12.44 10.61 6.80
C ALA A 30 -12.89 12.06 6.66
N GLY A 31 -11.97 12.95 6.26
CA GLY A 31 -12.30 14.38 6.04
C GLY A 31 -13.39 14.59 4.99
N LYS A 32 -13.34 13.83 3.87
CA LYS A 32 -14.40 13.86 2.84
C LYS A 32 -15.74 13.36 3.38
N ARG A 33 -15.75 12.25 4.14
CA ARG A 33 -16.96 11.71 4.77
C ARG A 33 -17.60 12.70 5.73
N PHE A 34 -16.82 13.30 6.63
CA PHE A 34 -17.34 14.29 7.57
C PHE A 34 -17.91 15.52 6.87
N ARG A 35 -17.28 16.00 5.80
CA ARG A 35 -17.80 17.11 5.00
C ARG A 35 -19.13 16.76 4.34
N ALA A 36 -19.26 15.58 3.75
CA ALA A 36 -20.48 15.12 3.07
C ALA A 36 -21.65 14.97 4.07
N VAL A 37 -21.39 14.42 5.26
CA VAL A 37 -22.39 14.33 6.33
C VAL A 37 -22.76 15.72 6.84
N GLY A 38 -21.79 16.58 7.09
CA GLY A 38 -22.04 17.95 7.56
C GLY A 38 -22.81 18.84 6.57
N ALA A 39 -22.68 18.55 5.26
CA ALA A 39 -23.46 19.18 4.20
C ALA A 39 -24.90 18.62 4.05
N GLY A 40 -25.25 17.60 4.82
CA GLY A 40 -26.56 16.95 4.75
C GLY A 40 -26.79 16.07 3.52
N HIS A 41 -25.76 15.78 2.72
CA HIS A 41 -25.88 14.96 1.53
C HIS A 41 -26.09 13.48 1.86
N ILE A 42 -25.56 13.01 2.98
CA ILE A 42 -25.60 11.61 3.44
C ILE A 42 -25.70 11.56 4.95
N GLY A 43 -26.25 10.46 5.46
CA GLY A 43 -26.34 10.19 6.92
C GLY A 43 -25.46 9.00 7.34
N PRO A 44 -25.31 8.75 8.65
CA PRO A 44 -24.55 7.61 9.16
C PRO A 44 -25.05 6.25 8.63
N ASN A 45 -26.36 6.13 8.37
CA ASN A 45 -26.97 4.89 7.87
C ASN A 45 -26.55 4.55 6.42
N ASP A 46 -26.07 5.54 5.64
CA ASP A 46 -25.55 5.30 4.28
C ASP A 46 -24.27 4.47 4.27
N PHE A 47 -23.67 4.23 5.44
CA PHE A 47 -22.47 3.41 5.62
C PHE A 47 -22.71 2.11 6.43
N ALA A 48 -23.95 1.83 6.83
CA ALA A 48 -24.26 0.71 7.73
C ALA A 48 -23.95 -0.67 7.12
N LEU A 49 -24.16 -0.85 5.82
CA LEU A 49 -23.93 -2.12 5.09
C LEU A 49 -22.97 -1.94 3.90
N GLY A 50 -21.99 -1.07 4.05
CA GLY A 50 -21.15 -0.60 2.97
C GLY A 50 -21.62 0.81 2.54
N GLU A 51 -21.20 1.26 1.37
CA GLU A 51 -21.59 2.58 0.86
C GLU A 51 -22.89 2.48 0.07
N SER A 52 -23.91 3.27 0.46
CA SER A 52 -25.15 3.38 -0.30
C SER A 52 -24.93 4.13 -1.63
N ALA A 53 -25.92 4.05 -2.54
CA ALA A 53 -25.91 4.80 -3.80
C ALA A 53 -25.94 6.34 -3.61
N ASN A 54 -26.30 6.82 -2.43
CA ASN A 54 -26.33 8.24 -2.09
C ASN A 54 -24.95 8.82 -1.79
N VAL A 55 -23.95 7.95 -1.52
CA VAL A 55 -22.58 8.41 -1.18
C VAL A 55 -21.92 9.02 -2.42
N PRO A 56 -21.44 10.27 -2.35
CA PRO A 56 -20.78 10.93 -3.47
C PRO A 56 -19.58 10.11 -3.99
N ALA A 57 -19.40 10.10 -5.31
CA ALA A 57 -18.37 9.29 -5.96
C ALA A 57 -16.95 9.60 -5.45
N ASP A 58 -16.66 10.86 -5.12
CA ASP A 58 -15.35 11.28 -4.62
C ASP A 58 -15.08 10.80 -3.19
N VAL A 59 -16.13 10.56 -2.37
CA VAL A 59 -16.04 9.92 -1.06
C VAL A 59 -15.78 8.44 -1.22
N SER A 60 -16.52 7.77 -2.12
CA SER A 60 -16.36 6.35 -2.43
C SER A 60 -14.97 6.03 -3.01
N LEU A 61 -14.41 6.92 -3.85
CA LEU A 61 -13.04 6.75 -4.37
C LEU A 61 -12.00 6.75 -3.25
N GLY A 62 -12.14 7.63 -2.26
CA GLY A 62 -11.26 7.66 -1.10
C GLY A 62 -11.29 6.35 -0.32
N ASN A 63 -12.48 5.83 -0.07
CA ASN A 63 -12.67 4.56 0.62
C ASN A 63 -12.06 3.37 -0.14
N ARG A 64 -12.32 3.28 -1.44
CA ARG A 64 -11.76 2.22 -2.29
C ARG A 64 -10.23 2.25 -2.31
N ASN A 65 -9.62 3.44 -2.34
CA ASN A 65 -8.17 3.56 -2.27
C ASN A 65 -7.64 3.11 -0.90
N TYR A 66 -8.31 3.50 0.18
CA TYR A 66 -7.97 3.06 1.53
C TYR A 66 -8.04 1.52 1.68
N MET A 67 -9.11 0.90 1.20
CA MET A 67 -9.24 -0.57 1.21
C MET A 67 -8.12 -1.25 0.43
N ASN A 68 -7.75 -0.74 -0.74
CA ASN A 68 -6.60 -1.26 -1.52
C ASN A 68 -5.25 -1.18 -0.78
N LEU A 69 -5.10 -0.21 0.15
CA LEU A 69 -3.90 -0.10 0.99
C LEU A 69 -3.94 -1.04 2.21
N LEU A 70 -5.08 -1.65 2.53
CA LEU A 70 -5.23 -2.63 3.60
C LEU A 70 -5.23 -4.08 3.09
N GLU A 71 -5.39 -4.32 1.80
CA GLU A 71 -5.44 -5.66 1.21
C GLU A 71 -4.02 -6.22 0.94
N LEU A 72 -3.50 -6.06 -0.25
CA LEU A 72 -2.21 -6.60 -0.66
C LEU A 72 -0.99 -6.08 0.14
N PRO A 73 -0.95 -4.84 0.63
CA PRO A 73 0.13 -4.39 1.49
C PRO A 73 0.35 -5.21 2.76
N VAL A 74 -0.63 -5.96 3.22
CA VAL A 74 -0.42 -6.92 4.33
C VAL A 74 0.68 -7.93 3.98
N LEU A 75 0.67 -8.47 2.74
CA LEU A 75 1.72 -9.39 2.27
C LEU A 75 3.09 -8.72 2.18
N PHE A 76 3.13 -7.42 1.87
CA PHE A 76 4.37 -6.65 1.90
C PHE A 76 4.93 -6.52 3.31
N TYR A 77 4.10 -6.18 4.29
CA TYR A 77 4.55 -6.10 5.70
C TYR A 77 5.07 -7.45 6.19
N VAL A 78 4.38 -8.54 5.84
CA VAL A 78 4.77 -9.90 6.23
C VAL A 78 6.13 -10.27 5.62
N VAL A 79 6.36 -10.07 4.31
CA VAL A 79 7.64 -10.42 3.69
C VAL A 79 8.80 -9.57 4.24
N CYS A 80 8.58 -8.27 4.50
CA CYS A 80 9.60 -7.42 5.12
C CYS A 80 9.96 -7.92 6.53
N LEU A 81 8.97 -8.32 7.33
CA LEU A 81 9.20 -8.88 8.64
C LEU A 81 9.93 -10.23 8.56
N CYS A 82 9.54 -11.11 7.64
CA CYS A 82 10.22 -12.39 7.40
C CYS A 82 11.70 -12.19 7.05
N LEU A 83 12.00 -11.28 6.11
CA LEU A 83 13.37 -10.94 5.72
C LEU A 83 14.19 -10.42 6.90
N TYR A 84 13.59 -9.57 7.74
CA TYR A 84 14.25 -9.04 8.94
C TYR A 84 14.54 -10.15 9.96
N VAL A 85 13.55 -10.96 10.31
CA VAL A 85 13.69 -12.03 11.34
C VAL A 85 14.68 -13.10 10.92
N THR A 86 14.79 -13.37 9.61
CA THR A 86 15.74 -14.36 9.07
C THR A 86 17.12 -13.77 8.78
N GLY A 87 17.35 -12.48 9.06
CA GLY A 87 18.63 -11.83 8.81
C GLY A 87 19.01 -11.69 7.33
N GLN A 88 18.01 -11.68 6.44
CA GLN A 88 18.23 -11.73 4.98
C GLN A 88 17.99 -10.39 4.28
N VAL A 89 18.10 -9.27 5.01
CA VAL A 89 18.00 -7.94 4.43
C VAL A 89 19.30 -7.55 3.75
N ASP A 90 19.22 -7.23 2.46
CA ASP A 90 20.30 -6.69 1.65
C ASP A 90 19.80 -5.51 0.79
N SER A 91 20.70 -4.93 0.00
CA SER A 91 20.36 -3.79 -0.87
C SER A 91 19.29 -4.14 -1.92
N LEU A 92 19.26 -5.37 -2.41
CA LEU A 92 18.25 -5.80 -3.40
C LEU A 92 16.86 -5.74 -2.80
N VAL A 93 16.64 -6.37 -1.65
CA VAL A 93 15.29 -6.41 -1.05
C VAL A 93 14.85 -5.04 -0.55
N VAL A 94 15.76 -4.20 -0.05
CA VAL A 94 15.45 -2.81 0.33
C VAL A 94 15.04 -1.98 -0.89
N ASN A 95 15.73 -2.11 -2.02
CA ASN A 95 15.37 -1.41 -3.26
C ASN A 95 14.02 -1.89 -3.81
N LEU A 96 13.75 -3.20 -3.79
CA LEU A 96 12.44 -3.74 -4.19
C LEU A 96 11.32 -3.25 -3.25
N ALA A 97 11.58 -3.17 -1.96
CA ALA A 97 10.63 -2.64 -0.99
C ALA A 97 10.29 -1.17 -1.27
N TRP A 98 11.30 -0.32 -1.55
CA TRP A 98 11.07 1.05 -1.96
C TRP A 98 10.33 1.17 -3.30
N ALA A 99 10.68 0.33 -4.29
CA ALA A 99 9.97 0.29 -5.57
C ALA A 99 8.48 -0.01 -5.37
N TYR A 100 8.15 -0.98 -4.50
CA TYR A 100 6.76 -1.28 -4.14
C TYR A 100 6.05 -0.08 -3.54
N VAL A 101 6.65 0.58 -2.55
CA VAL A 101 6.05 1.75 -1.88
C VAL A 101 5.81 2.91 -2.84
N VAL A 102 6.79 3.22 -3.69
CA VAL A 102 6.66 4.27 -4.71
C VAL A 102 5.51 3.96 -5.68
N LEU A 103 5.42 2.72 -6.16
CA LEU A 103 4.31 2.30 -7.05
C LEU A 103 2.96 2.39 -6.34
N ARG A 104 2.86 2.05 -5.05
CA ARG A 104 1.63 2.19 -4.26
C ARG A 104 1.25 3.66 -4.05
N ALA A 105 2.23 4.54 -3.86
CA ALA A 105 2.01 5.99 -3.78
C ALA A 105 1.48 6.53 -5.12
N ILE A 106 2.11 6.18 -6.25
CA ILE A 106 1.64 6.56 -7.60
C ILE A 106 0.22 6.03 -7.84
N HIS A 107 -0.06 4.77 -7.49
CA HIS A 107 -1.41 4.19 -7.59
C HIS A 107 -2.44 5.02 -6.83
N SER A 108 -2.14 5.41 -5.59
CA SER A 108 -3.02 6.23 -4.76
C SER A 108 -3.25 7.61 -5.35
N VAL A 109 -2.21 8.25 -5.90
CA VAL A 109 -2.34 9.54 -6.60
C VAL A 109 -3.23 9.41 -7.83
N VAL A 110 -3.00 8.42 -8.69
CA VAL A 110 -3.84 8.17 -9.87
C VAL A 110 -5.29 7.94 -9.46
N HIS A 111 -5.51 7.15 -8.41
CA HIS A 111 -6.83 6.80 -7.92
C HIS A 111 -7.60 8.02 -7.38
N LEU A 112 -6.94 8.92 -6.65
CA LEU A 112 -7.57 10.05 -5.99
C LEU A 112 -7.66 11.30 -6.88
N ALA A 113 -6.73 11.48 -7.84
CA ALA A 113 -6.65 12.69 -8.66
C ALA A 113 -7.57 12.64 -9.88
N TYR A 114 -7.43 11.65 -10.75
CA TYR A 114 -8.17 11.59 -12.02
C TYR A 114 -8.78 10.23 -12.35
N ASN A 115 -8.54 9.22 -11.51
CA ASN A 115 -9.18 7.88 -11.51
C ASN A 115 -9.27 7.20 -12.89
N ASN A 116 -8.22 7.31 -13.72
CA ASN A 116 -8.18 6.56 -14.97
C ASN A 116 -7.96 5.07 -14.66
N VAL A 117 -8.90 4.24 -15.06
CA VAL A 117 -8.92 2.81 -14.73
C VAL A 117 -7.72 2.05 -15.32
N ILE A 118 -7.30 2.40 -16.56
CA ILE A 118 -6.19 1.74 -17.24
C ILE A 118 -4.86 2.08 -16.56
N HIS A 119 -4.62 3.37 -16.28
CA HIS A 119 -3.40 3.80 -15.59
C HIS A 119 -3.32 3.20 -14.19
N ARG A 120 -4.43 3.21 -13.46
CA ARG A 120 -4.54 2.60 -12.13
C ARG A 120 -4.24 1.11 -12.15
N LEU A 121 -4.83 0.38 -13.12
CA LEU A 121 -4.62 -1.07 -13.30
C LEU A 121 -3.15 -1.37 -13.62
N GLY A 122 -2.53 -0.58 -14.52
CA GLY A 122 -1.14 -0.76 -14.89
C GLY A 122 -0.19 -0.62 -13.69
N VAL A 123 -0.32 0.48 -12.93
CA VAL A 123 0.52 0.70 -11.74
C VAL A 123 0.26 -0.36 -10.66
N PHE A 124 -1.01 -0.75 -10.47
CA PHE A 124 -1.38 -1.83 -9.56
C PHE A 124 -0.72 -3.15 -9.94
N ALA A 125 -0.82 -3.55 -11.21
CA ALA A 125 -0.22 -4.78 -11.71
C ALA A 125 1.30 -4.80 -11.52
N ILE A 126 2.00 -3.70 -11.87
CA ILE A 126 3.45 -3.59 -11.70
C ILE A 126 3.82 -3.69 -10.20
N SER A 127 3.09 -3.03 -9.30
CA SER A 127 3.35 -3.14 -7.87
C SER A 127 3.21 -4.57 -7.35
N ASN A 128 2.23 -5.33 -7.86
CA ASN A 128 2.03 -6.73 -7.49
C ASN A 128 3.12 -7.64 -8.03
N VAL A 129 3.65 -7.37 -9.22
CA VAL A 129 4.83 -8.06 -9.74
C VAL A 129 6.03 -7.85 -8.81
N VAL A 130 6.30 -6.61 -8.39
CA VAL A 130 7.40 -6.32 -7.44
C VAL A 130 7.20 -7.05 -6.11
N LEU A 131 5.98 -7.07 -5.57
CA LEU A 131 5.66 -7.82 -4.35
C LEU A 131 5.88 -9.32 -4.54
N THR A 132 5.47 -9.87 -5.68
CA THR A 132 5.70 -11.28 -6.01
C THR A 132 7.20 -11.59 -6.10
N VAL A 133 8.00 -10.71 -6.71
CA VAL A 133 9.46 -10.86 -6.77
C VAL A 133 10.06 -10.86 -5.36
N LEU A 134 9.62 -9.99 -4.45
CA LEU A 134 10.07 -10.02 -3.04
C LEU A 134 9.79 -11.38 -2.38
N TRP A 135 8.61 -11.94 -2.57
CA TRP A 135 8.25 -13.25 -2.04
C TRP A 135 9.07 -14.40 -2.67
N VAL A 136 9.32 -14.34 -3.99
CA VAL A 136 10.16 -15.34 -4.68
C VAL A 136 11.60 -15.28 -4.16
N VAL A 137 12.17 -14.07 -4.02
CA VAL A 137 13.52 -13.91 -3.48
C VAL A 137 13.60 -14.46 -2.05
N PHE A 138 12.63 -14.16 -1.20
CA PHE A 138 12.56 -14.70 0.16
C PHE A 138 12.47 -16.24 0.14
N ALA A 139 11.56 -16.81 -0.66
CA ALA A 139 11.35 -18.26 -0.74
C ALA A 139 12.62 -18.99 -1.22
N MET A 140 13.30 -18.46 -2.25
CA MET A 140 14.57 -19.05 -2.73
C MET A 140 15.62 -19.08 -1.62
N ARG A 141 15.79 -17.98 -0.89
CA ARG A 141 16.76 -17.90 0.21
C ARG A 141 16.47 -18.87 1.35
N VAL A 142 15.18 -19.06 1.68
CA VAL A 142 14.76 -20.02 2.71
C VAL A 142 15.06 -21.45 2.25
N LEU A 143 14.80 -21.77 0.97
CA LEU A 143 15.07 -23.11 0.42
C LEU A 143 16.57 -23.41 0.30
N GLU A 144 17.41 -22.40 0.05
CA GLU A 144 18.87 -22.56 0.01
C GLU A 144 19.48 -22.74 1.41
N ALA A 145 18.80 -22.26 2.45
CA ALA A 145 19.25 -22.35 3.85
C ALA A 145 18.74 -23.61 4.59
N ALA A 146 17.80 -24.36 3.99
CA ALA A 146 17.18 -25.56 4.57
C ALA A 146 17.94 -26.83 4.16
#